data_214d93048033c11383193fddbc9660e5
#
_entry.id   214d93048033c11383193fddbc9660e5
#
_cell.length_a   1.000
_cell.length_b   1.000
_cell.length_c   1.000
_cell.angle_alpha   90.00
_cell.angle_beta   90.00
_cell.angle_gamma   90.00
#
_symmetry.space_group_name_H-M   'P 1'
#
loop_
_entity.id
_entity.type
_entity.pdbx_description
1 polymer ?
#
loop_
_entity_poly.entity_id
_entity_poly.type
_entity_poly.pdbx_seq_one_letter_code
_entity_poly.pdbx_strand_id
1 'polypeptide(L)'
;MKFRGSAAGICVTCAIAFVGGCANRVAPPMKGITVAAGYGAVQPFSLARPGEAMPVGWEAWNLSRFIASTRYGIVEHEGERVLMANADISASGLLQPLKLVPSEYPFITWRWKVPQLIPGADNASGVGDDSPVRVIVAFDGDKSKLDFEDHAVARTVKLFSGREMPYATIQYIWENKLPPETVLEHARTGRSKMLVVESGPARLNQWLTFKRDVRADYQRMYGEPAGPIIFVGVMTDSNSTGTKTSAYYGDIRFSREE
;
A
#
# COMPACT_ATOMS: atom_id res chain seq x y z
N MET A 1 81.08 30.69 -20.86
CA MET A 1 80.84 29.86 -22.07
C MET A 1 79.33 29.84 -22.34
N LYS A 2 78.93 30.18 -23.52
CA LYS A 2 77.58 30.49 -24.00
C LYS A 2 76.59 29.32 -23.82
N PHE A 3 75.37 29.63 -23.47
CA PHE A 3 74.24 28.85 -23.98
C PHE A 3 72.96 29.67 -24.14
N ARG A 4 72.44 29.55 -25.36
CA ARG A 4 71.23 30.19 -25.87
C ARG A 4 69.98 29.55 -25.39
N GLY A 5 68.92 30.35 -25.26
CA GLY A 5 67.60 29.95 -25.00
C GLY A 5 66.84 29.27 -26.13
N SER A 6 65.76 28.72 -25.83
CA SER A 6 64.63 28.48 -26.76
C SER A 6 63.33 28.52 -25.99
N ALA A 7 62.44 29.40 -26.41
CA ALA A 7 61.09 29.54 -25.93
C ALA A 7 60.24 28.47 -26.62
N ALA A 8 59.48 27.73 -25.82
CA ALA A 8 58.42 26.86 -26.31
C ALA A 8 57.07 27.38 -25.76
N GLY A 9 56.21 27.76 -26.69
CA GLY A 9 54.90 28.27 -26.39
C GLY A 9 53.96 27.20 -25.82
N ILE A 10 53.24 27.59 -24.80
CA ILE A 10 52.17 26.76 -24.17
C ILE A 10 50.88 27.07 -24.94
N CYS A 11 50.41 26.09 -25.69
CA CYS A 11 49.09 26.09 -26.31
C CYS A 11 48.06 25.65 -25.23
N VAL A 12 47.26 26.58 -24.74
CA VAL A 12 46.13 26.28 -23.82
C VAL A 12 44.97 25.85 -24.66
N THR A 13 44.72 24.54 -24.72
CA THR A 13 43.50 23.96 -25.27
C THR A 13 42.40 23.99 -24.19
N CYS A 14 41.44 24.90 -24.38
CA CYS A 14 40.18 24.89 -23.59
C CYS A 14 39.37 23.64 -23.92
N ALA A 15 39.36 22.69 -22.99
CA ALA A 15 38.40 21.59 -23.04
C ALA A 15 37.04 22.06 -22.48
N ILE A 16 36.08 22.27 -23.38
CA ILE A 16 34.69 22.53 -23.01
C ILE A 16 34.10 21.20 -22.56
N ALA A 17 33.91 21.04 -21.24
CA ALA A 17 33.17 19.93 -20.67
C ALA A 17 31.66 20.15 -20.93
N PHE A 18 31.11 19.36 -21.82
CA PHE A 18 29.63 19.23 -21.94
C PHE A 18 29.10 18.56 -20.67
N VAL A 19 28.51 19.36 -19.79
CA VAL A 19 27.66 18.86 -18.71
C VAL A 19 26.37 18.40 -19.37
N GLY A 20 26.28 17.09 -19.64
CA GLY A 20 25.06 16.44 -20.06
C GLY A 20 24.07 16.47 -18.93
N GLY A 21 23.13 17.42 -18.95
CA GLY A 21 21.99 17.43 -18.04
C GLY A 21 21.16 16.17 -18.25
N CYS A 22 21.05 15.34 -17.20
CA CYS A 22 20.01 14.29 -17.13
C CYS A 22 18.65 14.97 -17.11
N ALA A 23 18.08 15.19 -18.30
CA ALA A 23 16.68 15.58 -18.42
C ALA A 23 15.86 14.39 -17.90
N ASN A 24 15.25 14.54 -16.73
CA ASN A 24 14.18 13.66 -16.26
C ASN A 24 13.08 13.68 -17.33
N ARG A 25 13.08 12.66 -18.19
CA ARG A 25 11.96 12.44 -19.09
C ARG A 25 10.79 11.98 -18.26
N VAL A 26 9.92 12.90 -17.88
CA VAL A 26 8.59 12.59 -17.41
C VAL A 26 7.91 11.83 -18.56
N ALA A 27 7.59 10.55 -18.32
CA ALA A 27 6.86 9.76 -19.30
C ALA A 27 5.52 10.47 -19.61
N PRO A 28 5.10 10.55 -20.88
CA PRO A 28 3.82 11.15 -21.21
C PRO A 28 2.69 10.42 -20.49
N PRO A 29 1.64 11.11 -20.01
CA PRO A 29 0.51 10.48 -19.38
C PRO A 29 -0.09 9.45 -20.34
N MET A 30 -0.21 8.21 -19.85
CA MET A 30 -0.87 7.16 -20.63
C MET A 30 -2.32 7.59 -20.88
N LYS A 31 -2.77 7.47 -22.13
CA LYS A 31 -4.19 7.67 -22.50
C LYS A 31 -5.06 6.88 -21.53
N GLY A 32 -6.02 7.57 -20.92
CA GLY A 32 -6.83 7.02 -19.83
C GLY A 32 -7.36 5.62 -20.15
N ILE A 33 -7.11 4.71 -19.22
CA ILE A 33 -7.71 3.38 -19.24
C ILE A 33 -9.21 3.60 -18.99
N THR A 34 -10.05 3.26 -19.95
CA THR A 34 -11.49 3.30 -19.77
C THR A 34 -11.87 2.21 -18.78
N VAL A 35 -12.14 2.59 -17.54
CA VAL A 35 -12.71 1.67 -16.53
C VAL A 35 -14.11 1.32 -16.98
N ALA A 36 -14.46 0.03 -17.01
CA ALA A 36 -15.80 -0.42 -17.37
C ALA A 36 -16.85 0.30 -16.50
N ALA A 37 -17.96 0.69 -17.11
CA ALA A 37 -19.06 1.36 -16.40
C ALA A 37 -19.52 0.49 -15.22
N GLY A 38 -19.61 1.06 -14.01
CA GLY A 38 -20.04 0.35 -12.80
C GLY A 38 -18.92 -0.03 -11.83
N TYR A 39 -17.64 0.17 -12.19
CA TYR A 39 -16.50 -0.08 -11.30
C TYR A 39 -15.90 1.23 -10.78
N GLY A 40 -15.50 1.25 -9.52
CA GLY A 40 -14.68 2.32 -8.95
C GLY A 40 -13.29 2.34 -9.62
N ALA A 41 -12.74 3.53 -9.79
CA ALA A 41 -11.56 3.80 -10.62
C ALA A 41 -10.23 3.37 -9.97
N VAL A 42 -10.13 2.13 -9.46
CA VAL A 42 -8.85 1.57 -8.99
C VAL A 42 -8.04 1.11 -10.21
N GLN A 43 -6.80 1.57 -10.29
CA GLN A 43 -5.88 1.16 -11.36
C GLN A 43 -5.43 -0.29 -11.15
N PRO A 44 -5.73 -1.19 -12.09
CA PRO A 44 -5.46 -2.61 -11.90
C PRO A 44 -3.97 -2.92 -12.08
N PHE A 45 -3.44 -3.80 -11.24
CA PHE A 45 -2.07 -4.29 -11.34
C PHE A 45 -1.83 -5.08 -12.62
N SER A 46 -2.87 -5.78 -13.12
CA SER A 46 -2.80 -6.57 -14.36
C SER A 46 -2.49 -5.75 -15.61
N LEU A 47 -2.71 -4.43 -15.59
CA LEU A 47 -2.39 -3.52 -16.69
C LEU A 47 -1.05 -2.80 -16.53
N ALA A 48 -0.39 -2.92 -15.39
CA ALA A 48 0.91 -2.32 -15.14
C ALA A 48 2.03 -3.09 -15.89
N ARG A 49 3.20 -2.45 -16.04
CA ARG A 49 4.34 -3.08 -16.74
C ARG A 49 5.13 -3.98 -15.79
N PRO A 50 5.58 -5.17 -16.22
CA PRO A 50 6.47 -5.99 -15.41
C PRO A 50 7.73 -5.20 -15.00
N GLY A 51 8.16 -5.37 -13.74
CA GLY A 51 9.28 -4.65 -13.16
C GLY A 51 8.93 -3.25 -12.61
N GLU A 52 7.71 -2.76 -12.82
CA GLU A 52 7.27 -1.47 -12.28
C GLU A 52 7.07 -1.58 -10.76
N ALA A 53 7.85 -0.80 -10.01
CA ALA A 53 7.77 -0.79 -8.54
C ALA A 53 6.59 0.06 -8.03
N MET A 54 6.12 0.99 -8.86
CA MET A 54 5.03 1.91 -8.54
C MET A 54 4.05 1.97 -9.71
N PRO A 55 3.01 1.15 -9.72
CA PRO A 55 2.00 1.19 -10.77
C PRO A 55 1.33 2.57 -10.86
N VAL A 56 0.93 2.96 -12.08
CA VAL A 56 0.27 4.25 -12.31
C VAL A 56 -0.93 4.43 -11.38
N GLY A 57 -1.04 5.59 -10.74
CA GLY A 57 -2.11 5.93 -9.81
C GLY A 57 -1.89 5.44 -8.38
N TRP A 58 -0.90 4.59 -8.14
CA TRP A 58 -0.52 4.16 -6.80
C TRP A 58 0.63 5.00 -6.25
N GLU A 59 0.65 5.18 -4.95
CA GLU A 59 1.67 5.96 -4.21
C GLU A 59 2.26 5.12 -3.09
N ALA A 60 3.55 5.35 -2.78
CA ALA A 60 4.18 4.73 -1.61
C ALA A 60 3.54 5.24 -0.32
N TRP A 61 3.24 4.31 0.56
CA TRP A 61 2.72 4.60 1.89
C TRP A 61 3.69 4.11 2.95
N ASN A 62 4.61 4.98 3.35
CA ASN A 62 5.55 4.72 4.42
C ASN A 62 4.92 5.09 5.76
N LEU A 63 4.93 4.15 6.70
CA LEU A 63 4.35 4.35 8.04
C LEU A 63 5.21 5.31 8.89
N SER A 64 6.52 5.23 8.72
CA SER A 64 7.49 6.06 9.42
C SER A 64 8.82 6.05 8.67
N ARG A 65 9.58 7.16 8.78
CA ARG A 65 10.96 7.24 8.26
C ARG A 65 11.96 6.32 9.00
N PHE A 66 11.56 5.73 10.10
CA PHE A 66 12.40 4.83 10.91
C PHE A 66 12.12 3.35 10.68
N ILE A 67 11.10 3.02 9.87
CA ILE A 67 10.74 1.65 9.53
C ILE A 67 11.16 1.40 8.09
N ALA A 68 11.88 0.29 7.85
CA ALA A 68 12.26 -0.10 6.50
C ALA A 68 11.00 -0.34 5.64
N SER A 69 11.07 0.05 4.38
CA SER A 69 9.94 -0.12 3.46
C SER A 69 9.92 -1.51 2.85
N THR A 70 8.76 -2.10 2.77
CA THR A 70 8.49 -3.31 2.00
C THR A 70 8.73 -3.04 0.51
N ARG A 71 9.35 -3.97 -0.18
CA ARG A 71 9.60 -3.86 -1.62
C ARG A 71 8.41 -4.37 -2.40
N TYR A 72 7.90 -3.53 -3.29
CA TYR A 72 6.81 -3.85 -4.21
C TYR A 72 7.31 -3.87 -5.65
N GLY A 73 6.66 -4.66 -6.50
CA GLY A 73 6.92 -4.68 -7.93
C GLY A 73 5.92 -5.53 -8.69
N ILE A 74 5.66 -5.13 -9.93
CA ILE A 74 4.82 -5.93 -10.83
C ILE A 74 5.64 -7.07 -11.39
N VAL A 75 5.10 -8.28 -11.24
CA VAL A 75 5.69 -9.51 -11.74
C VAL A 75 4.68 -10.30 -12.59
N GLU A 76 5.19 -11.14 -13.48
CA GLU A 76 4.37 -12.18 -14.06
C GLU A 76 4.42 -13.42 -13.15
N HIS A 77 3.26 -13.84 -12.69
CA HIS A 77 3.11 -14.98 -11.79
C HIS A 77 1.92 -15.82 -12.23
N GLU A 78 2.18 -17.11 -12.55
CA GLU A 78 1.17 -18.06 -13.04
C GLU A 78 0.39 -17.55 -14.28
N GLY A 79 1.09 -16.85 -15.19
CA GLY A 79 0.53 -16.34 -16.44
C GLY A 79 -0.23 -15.01 -16.32
N GLU A 80 -0.22 -14.38 -15.16
CA GLU A 80 -0.87 -13.10 -14.91
C GLU A 80 0.08 -12.07 -14.31
N ARG A 81 -0.19 -10.79 -14.58
CA ARG A 81 0.54 -9.69 -13.94
C ARG A 81 -0.11 -9.37 -12.61
N VAL A 82 0.69 -9.36 -11.58
CA VAL A 82 0.26 -9.14 -10.21
C VAL A 82 1.28 -8.28 -9.47
N LEU A 83 0.86 -7.65 -8.39
CA LEU A 83 1.77 -6.95 -7.49
C LEU A 83 2.38 -7.98 -6.52
N MET A 84 3.71 -8.09 -6.52
CA MET A 84 4.45 -8.85 -5.51
C MET A 84 4.94 -7.91 -4.42
N ALA A 85 4.79 -8.34 -3.18
CA ALA A 85 5.32 -7.67 -1.98
C ALA A 85 6.38 -8.56 -1.32
N ASN A 86 7.51 -7.96 -0.91
CA ASN A 86 8.57 -8.63 -0.15
C ASN A 86 8.91 -7.76 1.06
N ALA A 87 8.52 -8.21 2.23
CA ALA A 87 8.89 -7.61 3.51
C ALA A 87 10.07 -8.35 4.13
N ASP A 88 11.07 -7.59 4.57
CA ASP A 88 12.25 -8.07 5.30
C ASP A 88 12.45 -7.15 6.50
N ILE A 89 11.88 -7.52 7.63
CA ILE A 89 11.80 -6.71 8.86
C ILE A 89 11.32 -5.29 8.51
N SER A 90 10.25 -5.21 7.73
CA SER A 90 9.80 -3.98 7.12
C SER A 90 8.29 -3.84 7.15
N ALA A 91 7.80 -2.59 7.08
CA ALA A 91 6.38 -2.30 6.96
C ALA A 91 6.16 -1.03 6.13
N SER A 92 5.52 -1.20 5.03
CA SER A 92 4.97 -0.10 4.22
C SER A 92 3.88 -0.64 3.29
N GLY A 93 3.14 0.24 2.67
CA GLY A 93 2.10 -0.10 1.71
C GLY A 93 2.23 0.67 0.41
N LEU A 94 1.34 0.35 -0.50
CA LEU A 94 0.95 1.20 -1.60
C LEU A 94 -0.49 1.64 -1.38
N LEU A 95 -0.80 2.88 -1.69
CA LEU A 95 -2.18 3.37 -1.67
C LEU A 95 -2.52 4.05 -2.99
N GLN A 96 -3.79 3.99 -3.36
CA GLN A 96 -4.34 4.78 -4.45
C GLN A 96 -5.41 5.71 -3.90
N PRO A 97 -5.26 7.05 -4.05
CA PRO A 97 -6.30 8.02 -3.71
C PRO A 97 -7.57 7.75 -4.53
N LEU A 98 -8.71 7.86 -3.87
CA LEU A 98 -10.03 7.65 -4.47
C LEU A 98 -10.99 8.75 -4.02
N LYS A 99 -12.14 8.82 -4.69
CA LYS A 99 -13.29 9.59 -4.25
C LYS A 99 -14.54 8.80 -4.61
N LEU A 100 -14.89 7.82 -3.77
CA LEU A 100 -16.04 6.95 -3.99
C LEU A 100 -17.06 7.12 -2.87
N VAL A 101 -18.33 7.08 -3.25
CA VAL A 101 -19.45 7.09 -2.30
C VAL A 101 -19.85 5.64 -2.03
N PRO A 102 -19.75 5.13 -0.77
CA PRO A 102 -20.02 3.74 -0.48
C PRO A 102 -21.46 3.28 -0.80
N SER A 103 -22.43 4.20 -0.80
CA SER A 103 -23.80 3.87 -1.24
C SER A 103 -23.93 3.63 -2.74
N GLU A 104 -23.00 4.13 -3.56
CA GLU A 104 -22.96 3.89 -4.99
C GLU A 104 -22.04 2.71 -5.36
N TYR A 105 -20.98 2.49 -4.59
CA TYR A 105 -19.98 1.44 -4.79
C TYR A 105 -19.78 0.64 -3.50
N PRO A 106 -20.80 -0.13 -3.10
CA PRO A 106 -20.78 -0.84 -1.81
C PRO A 106 -19.85 -2.05 -1.78
N PHE A 107 -19.54 -2.64 -2.93
CA PHE A 107 -18.80 -3.88 -2.97
C PHE A 107 -17.36 -3.65 -3.35
N ILE A 108 -16.42 -4.22 -2.56
CA ILE A 108 -15.01 -4.36 -2.91
C ILE A 108 -14.73 -5.82 -3.24
N THR A 109 -14.00 -6.06 -4.33
CA THR A 109 -13.50 -7.37 -4.72
C THR A 109 -11.99 -7.29 -4.90
N TRP A 110 -11.27 -8.27 -4.37
CA TRP A 110 -9.82 -8.41 -4.55
C TRP A 110 -9.43 -9.88 -4.52
N ARG A 111 -8.19 -10.16 -4.88
CA ARG A 111 -7.60 -11.47 -4.66
C ARG A 111 -6.16 -11.32 -4.20
N TRP A 112 -5.71 -12.30 -3.46
CA TRP A 112 -4.33 -12.44 -3.02
C TRP A 112 -3.88 -13.88 -2.94
N LYS A 113 -2.56 -14.06 -2.85
CA LYS A 113 -1.94 -15.36 -2.60
C LYS A 113 -0.85 -15.18 -1.56
N VAL A 114 -0.91 -15.98 -0.50
CA VAL A 114 0.03 -15.97 0.62
C VAL A 114 0.83 -17.27 0.59
N PRO A 115 2.15 -17.22 0.36
CA PRO A 115 3.00 -18.42 0.35
C PRO A 115 3.20 -19.04 1.73
N GLN A 116 3.27 -18.23 2.79
CA GLN A 116 3.54 -18.67 4.15
C GLN A 116 2.97 -17.72 5.20
N LEU A 117 2.62 -18.27 6.35
CA LEU A 117 2.30 -17.46 7.53
C LEU A 117 3.55 -16.80 8.10
N ILE A 118 3.36 -15.72 8.87
CA ILE A 118 4.44 -15.05 9.58
C ILE A 118 4.60 -15.70 10.96
N PRO A 119 5.72 -16.37 11.25
CA PRO A 119 5.93 -16.96 12.56
C PRO A 119 5.84 -15.91 13.67
N GLY A 120 5.01 -16.19 14.68
CA GLY A 120 4.84 -15.29 15.83
C GLY A 120 3.89 -14.12 15.60
N ALA A 121 3.31 -13.94 14.40
CA ALA A 121 2.32 -12.90 14.18
C ALA A 121 1.04 -13.18 14.97
N ASP A 122 0.52 -12.11 15.57
CA ASP A 122 -0.70 -12.10 16.37
C ASP A 122 -1.29 -10.69 16.31
N ASN A 123 -2.27 -10.51 15.45
CA ASN A 123 -2.88 -9.20 15.23
C ASN A 123 -3.79 -8.74 16.37
N ALA A 124 -4.10 -9.62 17.34
CA ALA A 124 -4.78 -9.24 18.58
C ALA A 124 -3.81 -8.64 19.61
N SER A 125 -2.52 -8.87 19.43
CA SER A 125 -1.49 -8.34 20.32
C SER A 125 -0.81 -7.13 19.65
N GLY A 126 -0.66 -6.04 20.37
CA GLY A 126 0.03 -4.86 19.84
C GLY A 126 1.54 -5.06 19.60
N VAL A 127 2.09 -6.23 19.93
CA VAL A 127 3.51 -6.57 19.79
C VAL A 127 3.76 -7.38 18.52
N GLY A 128 2.86 -8.27 18.14
CA GLY A 128 2.98 -9.15 16.98
C GLY A 128 2.11 -8.74 15.79
N ASP A 129 1.72 -7.47 15.71
CA ASP A 129 0.80 -6.96 14.67
C ASP A 129 1.50 -6.90 13.30
N ASP A 130 1.70 -8.07 12.71
CA ASP A 130 2.15 -8.25 11.32
C ASP A 130 1.15 -9.11 10.56
N SER A 131 0.99 -8.83 9.27
CA SER A 131 0.16 -9.66 8.39
C SER A 131 0.82 -9.80 7.00
N PRO A 132 0.82 -11.01 6.41
CA PRO A 132 1.39 -11.19 5.08
C PRO A 132 0.63 -10.39 4.02
N VAL A 133 -0.66 -10.12 4.24
CA VAL A 133 -1.50 -9.33 3.34
C VAL A 133 -2.51 -8.49 4.11
N ARG A 134 -2.63 -7.23 3.71
CA ARG A 134 -3.70 -6.33 4.11
C ARG A 134 -4.27 -5.65 2.89
N VAL A 135 -5.58 -5.63 2.72
CA VAL A 135 -6.30 -4.70 1.84
C VAL A 135 -6.98 -3.68 2.72
N ILE A 136 -6.71 -2.42 2.49
CA ILE A 136 -7.07 -1.32 3.38
C ILE A 136 -8.02 -0.38 2.64
N VAL A 137 -9.16 -0.08 3.24
CA VAL A 137 -10.10 0.93 2.76
C VAL A 137 -10.16 2.04 3.79
N ALA A 138 -9.90 3.27 3.35
CA ALA A 138 -9.91 4.43 4.21
C ALA A 138 -11.09 5.33 3.90
N PHE A 139 -11.69 5.84 4.95
CA PHE A 139 -12.88 6.66 4.90
C PHE A 139 -12.64 8.06 5.45
N ASP A 140 -13.25 9.03 4.82
CA ASP A 140 -13.40 10.38 5.38
C ASP A 140 -14.59 10.42 6.34
N GLY A 141 -14.64 11.45 7.19
CA GLY A 141 -15.72 11.62 8.15
C GLY A 141 -15.56 12.88 8.97
N ASP A 142 -16.47 13.06 9.91
CA ASP A 142 -16.47 14.22 10.80
C ASP A 142 -15.41 14.08 11.90
N LYS A 143 -14.23 14.64 11.65
CA LYS A 143 -13.11 14.59 12.60
C LYS A 143 -13.38 15.29 13.93
N SER A 144 -14.45 16.09 14.05
CA SER A 144 -14.85 16.67 15.33
C SER A 144 -15.40 15.65 16.33
N LYS A 145 -15.77 14.46 15.83
CA LYS A 145 -16.25 13.33 16.65
C LYS A 145 -15.11 12.44 17.18
N LEU A 146 -13.87 12.68 16.77
CA LEU A 146 -12.72 11.97 17.29
C LEU A 146 -12.49 12.33 18.75
N ASP A 147 -12.14 11.35 19.57
CA ASP A 147 -11.77 11.59 20.95
C ASP A 147 -10.35 12.14 21.08
N PHE A 148 -9.92 12.40 22.31
CA PHE A 148 -8.59 12.95 22.58
C PHE A 148 -7.47 11.99 22.17
N GLU A 149 -7.66 10.70 22.36
CA GLU A 149 -6.66 9.67 22.04
C GLU A 149 -6.50 9.56 20.51
N ASP A 150 -7.59 9.52 19.76
CA ASP A 150 -7.60 9.52 18.29
C ASP A 150 -6.89 10.77 17.74
N HIS A 151 -7.14 11.96 18.31
CA HIS A 151 -6.44 13.17 17.92
C HIS A 151 -4.94 13.10 18.22
N ALA A 152 -4.52 12.50 19.34
CA ALA A 152 -3.12 12.33 19.68
C ALA A 152 -2.42 11.36 18.70
N VAL A 153 -3.08 10.26 18.35
CA VAL A 153 -2.59 9.31 17.35
C VAL A 153 -2.49 9.98 15.97
N ALA A 154 -3.51 10.72 15.55
CA ALA A 154 -3.50 11.43 14.27
C ALA A 154 -2.34 12.43 14.15
N ARG A 155 -2.03 13.19 15.21
CA ARG A 155 -0.86 14.08 15.27
C ARG A 155 0.45 13.30 15.15
N THR A 156 0.55 12.16 15.84
CA THR A 156 1.73 11.29 15.80
C THR A 156 1.95 10.73 14.40
N VAL A 157 0.89 10.22 13.77
CA VAL A 157 0.94 9.72 12.39
C VAL A 157 1.41 10.83 11.44
N LYS A 158 0.83 12.04 11.53
CA LYS A 158 1.22 13.18 10.70
C LYS A 158 2.70 13.56 10.90
N LEU A 159 3.19 13.54 12.13
CA LEU A 159 4.58 13.88 12.46
C LEU A 159 5.59 12.88 11.85
N PHE A 160 5.29 11.58 11.89
CA PHE A 160 6.24 10.54 11.48
C PHE A 160 6.11 10.10 10.03
N SER A 161 4.89 10.10 9.48
CA SER A 161 4.62 9.72 8.08
C SER A 161 4.48 10.92 7.13
N GLY A 162 4.26 12.12 7.64
CA GLY A 162 3.93 13.31 6.86
C GLY A 162 2.50 13.32 6.28
N ARG A 163 1.69 12.28 6.54
CA ARG A 163 0.33 12.14 6.03
C ARG A 163 -0.71 12.33 7.12
N GLU A 164 -1.86 12.86 6.74
CA GLU A 164 -3.00 12.91 7.66
C GLU A 164 -3.62 11.53 7.82
N MET A 165 -3.98 11.21 9.05
CA MET A 165 -4.74 10.01 9.36
C MET A 165 -6.16 10.16 8.81
N PRO A 166 -6.70 9.15 8.09
CA PRO A 166 -8.11 9.12 7.72
C PRO A 166 -9.01 9.10 8.96
N TYR A 167 -10.30 9.41 8.77
CA TYR A 167 -11.28 9.35 9.86
C TYR A 167 -11.43 7.92 10.39
N ALA A 168 -11.50 6.94 9.50
CA ALA A 168 -11.54 5.53 9.86
C ALA A 168 -10.91 4.65 8.75
N THR A 169 -10.45 3.45 9.12
CA THR A 169 -9.97 2.44 8.16
C THR A 169 -10.52 1.06 8.49
N ILE A 170 -10.89 0.31 7.45
CA ILE A 170 -11.07 -1.14 7.50
C ILE A 170 -9.84 -1.77 6.88
N GLN A 171 -9.26 -2.75 7.55
CA GLN A 171 -8.18 -3.57 7.02
C GLN A 171 -8.66 -5.02 6.92
N TYR A 172 -8.79 -5.56 5.73
CA TYR A 172 -9.03 -6.98 5.51
C TYR A 172 -7.68 -7.69 5.59
N ILE A 173 -7.57 -8.70 6.47
CA ILE A 173 -6.29 -9.36 6.78
C ILE A 173 -6.38 -10.88 6.68
N TRP A 174 -5.21 -11.50 6.49
CA TRP A 174 -4.97 -12.91 6.76
C TRP A 174 -4.29 -13.03 8.12
N GLU A 175 -4.92 -13.76 9.03
CA GLU A 175 -4.46 -13.92 10.40
C GLU A 175 -3.93 -15.36 10.63
N ASN A 176 -3.08 -15.56 11.64
CA ASN A 176 -2.48 -16.88 11.90
C ASN A 176 -3.44 -17.87 12.58
N LYS A 177 -4.30 -17.40 13.49
CA LYS A 177 -5.04 -18.25 14.44
C LYS A 177 -6.51 -17.90 14.59
N LEU A 178 -6.84 -16.59 14.60
CA LEU A 178 -8.20 -16.14 14.84
C LEU A 178 -9.10 -16.47 13.65
N PRO A 179 -10.34 -16.95 13.89
CA PRO A 179 -11.21 -17.35 12.80
C PRO A 179 -11.62 -16.17 11.91
N PRO A 180 -11.95 -16.43 10.63
CA PRO A 180 -12.60 -15.45 9.78
C PRO A 180 -13.81 -14.80 10.46
N GLU A 181 -14.11 -13.57 10.06
CA GLU A 181 -15.14 -12.67 10.65
C GLU A 181 -14.80 -12.14 12.06
N THR A 182 -13.62 -12.42 12.61
CA THR A 182 -13.13 -11.75 13.81
C THR A 182 -12.79 -10.29 13.49
N VAL A 183 -13.33 -9.37 14.29
CA VAL A 183 -12.98 -7.94 14.24
C VAL A 183 -11.98 -7.64 15.34
N LEU A 184 -10.88 -7.01 14.97
CA LEU A 184 -9.82 -6.55 15.87
C LEU A 184 -9.71 -5.02 15.79
N GLU A 185 -9.38 -4.39 16.91
CA GLU A 185 -9.05 -2.98 16.96
C GLU A 185 -7.53 -2.79 16.98
N HIS A 186 -7.05 -1.79 16.28
CA HIS A 186 -5.65 -1.43 16.38
C HIS A 186 -5.33 -0.91 17.79
N ALA A 187 -4.23 -1.38 18.38
CA ALA A 187 -3.89 -1.14 19.79
C ALA A 187 -3.82 0.34 20.22
N ARG A 188 -3.74 1.27 19.28
CA ARG A 188 -3.55 2.72 19.56
C ARG A 188 -4.75 3.58 19.19
N THR A 189 -5.76 3.07 18.48
CA THR A 189 -6.91 3.85 18.02
C THR A 189 -8.08 2.96 17.65
N GLY A 190 -9.26 3.34 18.09
CA GLY A 190 -10.52 2.71 17.66
C GLY A 190 -10.90 3.01 16.20
N ARG A 191 -10.17 3.91 15.54
CA ARG A 191 -10.44 4.33 14.14
C ARG A 191 -9.69 3.52 13.08
N SER A 192 -8.93 2.51 13.51
CA SER A 192 -8.34 1.52 12.61
C SER A 192 -8.73 0.14 13.08
N LYS A 193 -9.57 -0.55 12.30
CA LYS A 193 -10.07 -1.88 12.65
C LYS A 193 -9.71 -2.88 11.57
N MET A 194 -9.42 -4.11 12.01
CA MET A 194 -9.06 -5.21 11.14
C MET A 194 -10.20 -6.23 11.12
N LEU A 195 -10.50 -6.76 9.95
CA LEU A 195 -11.40 -7.90 9.75
C LEU A 195 -10.61 -9.08 9.22
N VAL A 196 -10.58 -10.15 9.97
CA VAL A 196 -10.00 -11.42 9.52
C VAL A 196 -10.90 -11.98 8.41
N VAL A 197 -10.38 -12.13 7.19
CA VAL A 197 -11.11 -12.75 6.08
C VAL A 197 -10.56 -14.11 5.70
N GLU A 198 -9.33 -14.42 6.13
CA GLU A 198 -8.71 -15.74 6.00
C GLU A 198 -7.81 -16.00 7.20
N SER A 199 -7.62 -17.27 7.55
CA SER A 199 -6.83 -17.66 8.71
C SER A 199 -6.14 -19.01 8.56
N GLY A 200 -4.97 -19.12 9.23
CA GLY A 200 -4.23 -20.37 9.34
C GLY A 200 -3.61 -20.86 8.02
N PRO A 201 -3.02 -22.06 8.02
CA PRO A 201 -2.19 -22.55 6.91
C PRO A 201 -2.94 -23.29 5.80
N ALA A 202 -4.26 -23.57 5.97
CA ALA A 202 -4.97 -24.51 5.11
C ALA A 202 -5.05 -24.09 3.63
N ARG A 203 -5.02 -22.78 3.35
CA ARG A 203 -5.18 -22.23 2.00
C ARG A 203 -3.94 -21.50 1.49
N LEU A 204 -2.78 -21.70 2.13
CA LEU A 204 -1.51 -21.17 1.64
C LEU A 204 -1.22 -21.61 0.20
N ASN A 205 -0.49 -20.79 -0.54
CA ASN A 205 -0.13 -20.99 -1.94
C ASN A 205 -1.32 -21.08 -2.92
N GLN A 206 -2.51 -20.66 -2.50
CA GLN A 206 -3.70 -20.61 -3.35
C GLN A 206 -4.08 -19.14 -3.62
N TRP A 207 -4.53 -18.86 -4.83
CA TRP A 207 -5.22 -17.62 -5.13
C TRP A 207 -6.61 -17.62 -4.51
N LEU A 208 -6.85 -16.69 -3.60
CA LEU A 208 -8.13 -16.52 -2.95
C LEU A 208 -8.76 -15.21 -3.39
N THR A 209 -10.01 -15.28 -3.82
CA THR A 209 -10.81 -14.10 -4.18
C THR A 209 -11.81 -13.81 -3.08
N PHE A 210 -11.89 -12.57 -2.68
CA PHE A 210 -12.81 -12.06 -1.68
C PHE A 210 -13.72 -10.99 -2.28
N LYS A 211 -14.93 -10.93 -1.78
CA LYS A 211 -15.91 -9.89 -2.07
C LYS A 211 -16.60 -9.49 -0.77
N ARG A 212 -16.64 -8.17 -0.50
CA ARG A 212 -17.21 -7.63 0.74
C ARG A 212 -18.11 -6.43 0.45
N ASP A 213 -19.20 -6.29 1.19
CA ASP A 213 -19.94 -5.02 1.28
C ASP A 213 -19.25 -4.13 2.32
N VAL A 214 -18.51 -3.12 1.84
CA VAL A 214 -17.73 -2.22 2.71
C VAL A 214 -18.63 -1.35 3.61
N ARG A 215 -19.89 -1.09 3.22
CA ARG A 215 -20.85 -0.35 4.04
C ARG A 215 -21.31 -1.20 5.22
N ALA A 216 -21.64 -2.46 4.93
CA ALA A 216 -22.08 -3.40 5.96
C ALA A 216 -20.95 -3.67 6.97
N ASP A 217 -19.72 -3.87 6.46
CA ASP A 217 -18.55 -4.05 7.31
C ASP A 217 -18.27 -2.81 8.16
N TYR A 218 -18.34 -1.60 7.55
CA TYR A 218 -18.14 -0.36 8.28
C TYR A 218 -19.21 -0.14 9.37
N GLN A 219 -20.50 -0.31 9.02
CA GLN A 219 -21.59 -0.20 9.98
C GLN A 219 -21.44 -1.18 11.14
N ARG A 220 -21.04 -2.43 10.84
CA ARG A 220 -20.78 -3.45 11.87
C ARG A 220 -19.63 -3.07 12.80
N MET A 221 -18.57 -2.47 12.25
CA MET A 221 -17.37 -2.17 13.01
C MET A 221 -17.47 -0.86 13.80
N TYR A 222 -18.08 0.17 13.23
CA TYR A 222 -18.06 1.53 13.78
C TYR A 222 -19.42 1.96 14.35
N GLY A 223 -20.51 1.23 14.05
CA GLY A 223 -21.86 1.57 14.53
C GLY A 223 -22.45 2.81 13.86
N GLU A 224 -21.82 3.35 12.81
CA GLU A 224 -22.22 4.55 12.11
C GLU A 224 -22.17 4.35 10.59
N PRO A 225 -22.89 5.17 9.78
CA PRO A 225 -22.79 5.09 8.32
C PRO A 225 -21.38 5.44 7.82
N ALA A 226 -20.92 4.72 6.80
CA ALA A 226 -19.64 4.98 6.16
C ALA A 226 -19.64 6.32 5.42
N GLY A 227 -18.62 7.15 5.68
CA GLY A 227 -18.30 8.33 4.89
C GLY A 227 -17.67 7.97 3.53
N PRO A 228 -17.29 8.97 2.72
CA PRO A 228 -16.64 8.74 1.43
C PRO A 228 -15.35 7.92 1.57
N ILE A 229 -15.11 7.00 0.63
CA ILE A 229 -13.83 6.29 0.52
C ILE A 229 -12.82 7.25 -0.13
N ILE A 230 -11.70 7.48 0.56
CA ILE A 230 -10.65 8.44 0.14
C ILE A 230 -9.39 7.76 -0.37
N PHE A 231 -9.15 6.51 -0.03
CA PHE A 231 -8.16 5.66 -0.68
C PHE A 231 -8.43 4.17 -0.46
N VAL A 232 -7.86 3.36 -1.34
CA VAL A 232 -7.63 1.94 -1.12
C VAL A 232 -6.13 1.68 -1.07
N GLY A 233 -5.70 0.71 -0.26
CA GLY A 233 -4.29 0.37 -0.12
C GLY A 233 -4.05 -1.13 0.02
N VAL A 234 -2.81 -1.51 -0.18
CA VAL A 234 -2.29 -2.84 0.17
C VAL A 234 -1.09 -2.68 1.08
N MET A 235 -0.91 -3.59 2.03
CA MET A 235 0.26 -3.61 2.90
C MET A 235 0.67 -5.04 3.23
N THR A 236 1.98 -5.25 3.28
CA THR A 236 2.64 -6.47 3.76
C THR A 236 3.69 -6.03 4.76
N ASP A 237 3.62 -6.54 5.97
CA ASP A 237 4.47 -6.14 7.07
C ASP A 237 5.04 -7.35 7.84
N SER A 238 6.24 -7.18 8.39
CA SER A 238 6.99 -8.22 9.13
C SER A 238 7.94 -7.62 10.17
N ASN A 239 7.78 -6.33 10.47
CA ASN A 239 8.70 -5.59 11.35
C ASN A 239 8.45 -5.87 12.83
N SER A 240 7.23 -6.16 13.24
CA SER A 240 6.86 -6.42 14.63
C SER A 240 7.40 -7.77 15.11
N THR A 241 7.41 -8.76 14.24
CA THR A 241 7.94 -10.10 14.50
C THR A 241 9.43 -10.24 14.16
N GLY A 242 10.03 -9.26 13.48
CA GLY A 242 11.42 -9.32 13.03
C GLY A 242 11.69 -10.38 11.97
N THR A 243 10.69 -10.73 11.14
CA THR A 243 10.75 -11.83 10.18
C THR A 243 10.79 -11.35 8.72
N LYS A 244 10.66 -12.30 7.80
CA LYS A 244 10.49 -12.06 6.36
C LYS A 244 9.23 -12.72 5.87
N THR A 245 8.53 -12.03 4.96
CA THR A 245 7.36 -12.58 4.29
C THR A 245 7.25 -12.04 2.87
N SER A 246 6.50 -12.75 2.05
CA SER A 246 6.12 -12.30 0.71
C SER A 246 4.66 -12.60 0.43
N ALA A 247 4.07 -11.83 -0.46
CA ALA A 247 2.70 -12.02 -0.89
C ALA A 247 2.48 -11.52 -2.30
N TYR A 248 1.37 -11.94 -2.91
CA TYR A 248 0.93 -11.47 -4.21
C TYR A 248 -0.47 -10.90 -4.11
N TYR A 249 -0.68 -9.76 -4.76
CA TYR A 249 -1.98 -9.11 -4.86
C TYR A 249 -2.40 -9.04 -6.32
N GLY A 250 -3.60 -9.51 -6.61
CA GLY A 250 -4.29 -9.25 -7.86
C GLY A 250 -5.07 -7.95 -7.82
N ASP A 251 -5.82 -7.68 -8.87
CA ASP A 251 -6.61 -6.47 -9.01
C ASP A 251 -7.61 -6.27 -7.87
N ILE A 252 -7.77 -5.01 -7.48
CA ILE A 252 -8.79 -4.56 -6.53
C ILE A 252 -9.83 -3.76 -7.31
N ARG A 253 -11.12 -3.99 -7.04
CA ARG A 253 -12.22 -3.32 -7.74
C ARG A 253 -13.33 -2.98 -6.78
N PHE A 254 -13.93 -1.80 -6.99
CA PHE A 254 -15.21 -1.45 -6.38
C PHE A 254 -16.32 -1.57 -7.42
N SER A 255 -17.49 -2.08 -7.03
CA SER A 255 -18.65 -2.26 -7.91
C SER A 255 -19.95 -1.80 -7.25
N ARG A 256 -20.94 -1.51 -8.11
CA ARG A 256 -22.30 -1.12 -7.70
C ARG A 256 -23.18 -2.32 -7.37
N GLU A 257 -22.91 -3.42 -8.02
CA GLU A 257 -23.72 -4.64 -7.98
C GLU A 257 -22.95 -5.77 -7.28
N GLU A 258 -23.72 -6.61 -6.64
CA GLU A 258 -23.23 -7.80 -5.95
C GLU A 258 -22.62 -8.84 -6.92
#